data_cdf43f316d637950a5e080e7dacce500
#
_entry.id   cdf43f316d637950a5e080e7dacce500
#
_cell.length_a   1.000
_cell.length_b   1.000
_cell.length_c   1.000
_cell.angle_alpha   90.00
_cell.angle_beta   90.00
_cell.angle_gamma   90.00
#
_symmetry.space_group_name_H-M   'P 1'
#
loop_
_entity.id
_entity.type
_entity.pdbx_description
1 polymer ?
#
loop_
_entity_poly.entity_id
_entity_poly.type
_entity_poly.pdbx_seq_one_letter_code
_entity_poly.pdbx_strand_id
1 'polypeptide(L)'
;MIKKLRDRILDVALRDEMGHIPSALSILDIVWTLYDKVMTKDDQFILSKGHGVMALYAVLEEKGLLDWSEKLWGHPKRGGAILASTGSLGHGLPMAVGLALAKKIKGEPGRVFCLVGDGECNEGTIWESAMVAAHHKLDNLVVIVDQNHSSDRALNTGNLVEKFKAFGFDSFEIAGHQESMFNIAVEDHKPIALIANTTKANGIPFMQDPSWHNRKLTLEEYNNAKNLP
;
A
#
# COMPACT_ATOMS: atom_id res chain seq x y z
N MET A 1 14.10 12.46 2.73
CA MET A 1 12.97 11.93 3.54
C MET A 1 12.90 10.42 3.46
N ILE A 2 12.78 9.79 2.30
CA ILE A 2 12.64 8.32 2.15
C ILE A 2 13.73 7.54 2.89
N LYS A 3 15.02 7.96 2.77
CA LYS A 3 16.10 7.33 3.55
C LYS A 3 15.85 7.38 5.06
N LYS A 4 15.39 8.52 5.61
CA LYS A 4 15.07 8.65 7.05
C LYS A 4 13.99 7.64 7.47
N LEU A 5 12.92 7.51 6.68
CA LEU A 5 11.83 6.56 6.96
C LEU A 5 12.28 5.11 6.80
N ARG A 6 13.09 4.80 5.77
CA ARG A 6 13.72 3.50 5.59
C ARG A 6 14.57 3.12 6.82
N ASP A 7 15.41 4.04 7.25
CA ASP A 7 16.28 3.85 8.41
C ASP A 7 15.45 3.59 9.68
N ARG A 8 14.34 4.31 9.85
CA ARG A 8 13.41 4.10 10.97
C ARG A 8 12.76 2.71 10.93
N ILE A 9 12.36 2.24 9.74
CA ILE A 9 11.84 0.87 9.55
C ILE A 9 12.88 -0.16 9.98
N LEU A 10 14.15 0.01 9.58
CA LEU A 10 15.23 -0.90 9.94
C LEU A 10 15.47 -0.91 11.47
N ASP A 11 15.48 0.26 12.11
CA ASP A 11 15.68 0.41 13.55
C ASP A 11 14.63 -0.38 14.34
N VAL A 12 13.35 -0.21 13.96
CA VAL A 12 12.25 -0.91 14.63
C VAL A 12 12.21 -2.39 14.26
N ALA A 13 12.48 -2.74 13.00
CA ALA A 13 12.53 -4.14 12.57
C ALA A 13 13.58 -4.95 13.35
N LEU A 14 14.75 -4.36 13.63
CA LEU A 14 15.77 -4.97 14.48
C LEU A 14 15.33 -5.04 15.95
N ARG A 15 14.85 -3.92 16.52
CA ARG A 15 14.41 -3.82 17.91
C ARG A 15 13.33 -4.82 18.26
N ASP A 16 12.32 -4.93 17.41
CA ASP A 16 11.07 -5.69 17.67
C ASP A 16 11.07 -7.06 17.00
N GLU A 17 12.17 -7.42 16.32
CA GLU A 17 12.32 -8.66 15.55
C GLU A 17 11.20 -8.85 14.50
N MET A 18 10.87 -7.79 13.76
CA MET A 18 9.82 -7.80 12.75
C MET A 18 10.37 -8.28 11.40
N GLY A 19 9.56 -9.08 10.71
CA GLY A 19 9.79 -9.46 9.31
C GLY A 19 9.09 -8.52 8.33
N HIS A 20 8.95 -8.95 7.06
CA HIS A 20 8.25 -8.22 5.99
C HIS A 20 8.85 -6.86 5.60
N ILE A 21 10.12 -6.58 5.96
CA ILE A 21 10.84 -5.36 5.59
C ILE A 21 10.75 -5.11 4.07
N PRO A 22 11.01 -6.10 3.18
CA PRO A 22 10.92 -5.88 1.74
C PRO A 22 9.57 -5.37 1.26
N SER A 23 8.48 -5.84 1.87
CA SER A 23 7.12 -5.42 1.53
C SER A 23 6.80 -4.00 1.99
N ALA A 24 7.37 -3.57 3.10
CA ALA A 24 7.27 -2.19 3.57
C ALA A 24 8.05 -1.24 2.65
N LEU A 25 9.29 -1.62 2.28
CA LEU A 25 10.13 -0.79 1.43
C LEU A 25 9.62 -0.66 -0.01
N SER A 26 8.87 -1.65 -0.51
CA SER A 26 8.27 -1.54 -1.85
C SER A 26 7.21 -0.45 -1.95
N ILE A 27 6.53 -0.13 -0.84
CA ILE A 27 5.42 0.83 -0.81
C ILE A 27 5.74 2.14 -0.08
N LEU A 28 6.95 2.29 0.45
CA LEU A 28 7.30 3.44 1.29
C LEU A 28 7.13 4.77 0.56
N ASP A 29 7.60 4.85 -0.70
CA ASP A 29 7.46 6.04 -1.54
C ASP A 29 5.97 6.36 -1.81
N ILE A 30 5.16 5.33 -2.08
CA ILE A 30 3.72 5.48 -2.33
C ILE A 30 3.03 6.06 -1.09
N VAL A 31 3.22 5.43 0.07
CA VAL A 31 2.57 5.85 1.32
C VAL A 31 3.04 7.24 1.72
N TRP A 32 4.35 7.53 1.62
CA TRP A 32 4.87 8.86 1.88
C TRP A 32 4.23 9.92 0.97
N THR A 33 4.22 9.69 -0.35
CA THR A 33 3.66 10.65 -1.31
C THR A 33 2.17 10.89 -1.08
N LEU A 34 1.41 9.83 -0.75
CA LEU A 34 -0.01 9.97 -0.38
C LEU A 34 -0.20 10.93 0.79
N TYR A 35 0.48 10.68 1.91
CA TYR A 35 0.31 11.47 3.13
C TYR A 35 0.96 12.85 3.08
N ASP A 36 1.99 13.04 2.24
CA ASP A 36 2.72 14.31 2.16
C ASP A 36 2.14 15.28 1.14
N LYS A 37 1.64 14.77 0.00
CA LYS A 37 1.31 15.60 -1.17
C LYS A 37 -0.10 15.42 -1.73
N VAL A 38 -0.72 14.26 -1.55
CA VAL A 38 -1.91 13.88 -2.30
C VAL A 38 -3.18 13.93 -1.47
N MET A 39 -3.12 13.38 -0.27
CA MET A 39 -4.30 13.27 0.61
C MET A 39 -4.60 14.60 1.30
N THR A 40 -5.88 14.92 1.32
CA THR A 40 -6.44 16.01 2.13
C THR A 40 -6.98 15.47 3.45
N LYS A 41 -7.44 16.34 4.33
CA LYS A 41 -8.06 15.96 5.62
C LYS A 41 -9.34 15.12 5.47
N ASP A 42 -10.00 15.22 4.32
CA ASP A 42 -11.26 14.52 4.03
C ASP A 42 -11.02 13.15 3.37
N ASP A 43 -9.79 12.86 2.95
CA ASP A 43 -9.41 11.59 2.32
C ASP A 43 -9.14 10.51 3.38
N GLN A 44 -9.32 9.25 3.01
CA GLN A 44 -9.11 8.08 3.86
C GLN A 44 -8.19 7.07 3.20
N PHE A 45 -7.40 6.34 4.00
CA PHE A 45 -6.45 5.35 3.51
C PHE A 45 -6.64 4.00 4.19
N ILE A 46 -6.64 2.92 3.41
CA ILE A 46 -6.59 1.53 3.87
C ILE A 46 -5.38 0.83 3.24
N LEU A 47 -4.50 0.32 4.09
CA LEU A 47 -3.45 -0.61 3.66
C LEU A 47 -4.00 -2.03 3.67
N SER A 48 -4.41 -2.56 2.50
CA SER A 48 -4.96 -3.91 2.38
C SER A 48 -3.88 -5.00 2.51
N LYS A 49 -2.71 -4.82 1.85
CA LYS A 49 -1.52 -5.67 2.04
C LYS A 49 -0.87 -5.42 3.40
N GLY A 50 -1.53 -5.87 4.46
CA GLY A 50 -1.22 -5.52 5.84
C GLY A 50 0.21 -5.83 6.30
N HIS A 51 0.89 -6.79 5.69
CA HIS A 51 2.28 -7.12 5.95
C HIS A 51 3.29 -6.01 5.55
N GLY A 52 2.86 -4.98 4.80
CA GLY A 52 3.63 -3.77 4.52
C GLY A 52 3.51 -2.67 5.60
N VAL A 53 2.92 -2.96 6.75
CA VAL A 53 2.49 -1.97 7.76
C VAL A 53 3.61 -1.09 8.30
N MET A 54 4.87 -1.53 8.31
CA MET A 54 5.98 -0.71 8.81
C MET A 54 6.16 0.57 7.98
N ALA A 55 5.86 0.55 6.68
CA ALA A 55 5.85 1.77 5.88
C ALA A 55 4.77 2.75 6.37
N LEU A 56 3.57 2.25 6.66
CA LEU A 56 2.48 3.08 7.19
C LEU A 56 2.85 3.66 8.57
N TYR A 57 3.39 2.83 9.47
CA TYR A 57 3.79 3.29 10.81
C TYR A 57 4.88 4.36 10.74
N ALA A 58 5.91 4.18 9.92
CA ALA A 58 6.99 5.16 9.75
C ALA A 58 6.45 6.50 9.23
N VAL A 59 5.54 6.47 8.26
CA VAL A 59 4.92 7.68 7.70
C VAL A 59 3.98 8.34 8.72
N LEU A 60 3.15 7.59 9.42
CA LEU A 60 2.25 8.14 10.43
C LEU A 60 3.03 8.74 11.62
N GLU A 61 4.13 8.11 12.05
CA GLU A 61 5.03 8.67 13.08
C GLU A 61 5.65 9.99 12.62
N GLU A 62 6.18 10.05 11.40
CA GLU A 62 6.77 11.28 10.83
C GLU A 62 5.75 12.42 10.71
N LYS A 63 4.47 12.09 10.48
CA LYS A 63 3.36 13.06 10.44
C LYS A 63 2.79 13.39 11.82
N GLY A 64 3.31 12.82 12.91
CA GLY A 64 2.80 13.02 14.27
C GLY A 64 1.42 12.41 14.54
N LEU A 65 1.02 11.44 13.74
CA LEU A 65 -0.28 10.75 13.81
C LEU A 65 -0.23 9.42 14.56
N LEU A 66 0.97 8.94 14.89
CA LEU A 66 1.22 7.67 15.56
C LEU A 66 2.48 7.80 16.43
N ASP A 67 2.47 7.18 17.60
CA ASP A 67 3.67 6.93 18.39
C ASP A 67 4.17 5.49 18.14
N TRP A 68 5.39 5.35 17.60
CA TRP A 68 6.04 4.07 17.33
C TRP A 68 7.24 3.82 18.27
N SER A 69 7.18 4.34 19.48
CA SER A 69 8.17 4.08 20.54
C SER A 69 8.09 2.65 21.08
N GLU A 70 6.88 2.10 21.13
CA GLU A 70 6.60 0.74 21.59
C GLU A 70 6.40 -0.23 20.41
N LYS A 71 6.51 -1.54 20.70
CA LYS A 71 6.23 -2.58 19.70
C LYS A 71 4.76 -2.58 19.28
N LEU A 72 4.53 -2.41 17.98
CA LEU A 72 3.21 -2.49 17.37
C LEU A 72 2.99 -3.84 16.67
N TRP A 73 1.76 -4.07 16.25
CA TRP A 73 1.38 -5.29 15.51
C TRP A 73 2.05 -5.34 14.13
N GLY A 74 2.42 -6.54 13.68
CA GLY A 74 3.00 -6.76 12.35
C GLY A 74 2.01 -6.57 11.18
N HIS A 75 0.76 -6.21 11.49
CA HIS A 75 -0.31 -5.87 10.55
C HIS A 75 -1.10 -4.69 11.11
N PRO A 76 -1.80 -3.88 10.27
CA PRO A 76 -2.62 -2.78 10.74
C PRO A 76 -3.69 -3.26 11.74
N LYS A 77 -3.78 -2.57 12.86
CA LYS A 77 -4.86 -2.74 13.84
C LYS A 77 -5.62 -1.43 13.95
N ARG A 78 -6.94 -1.49 13.75
CA ARG A 78 -7.82 -0.31 13.81
C ARG A 78 -7.64 0.45 15.12
N GLY A 79 -7.41 1.75 15.01
CA GLY A 79 -7.25 2.69 16.12
C GLY A 79 -6.45 3.92 15.70
N GLY A 80 -6.72 5.07 16.30
CA GLY A 80 -6.08 6.33 15.93
C GLY A 80 -6.21 6.62 14.42
N ALA A 81 -5.09 6.85 13.74
CA ALA A 81 -5.05 7.12 12.30
C ALA A 81 -5.23 5.88 11.41
N ILE A 82 -5.32 4.68 11.98
CA ILE A 82 -5.48 3.41 11.25
C ILE A 82 -6.96 3.05 11.19
N LEU A 83 -7.57 3.15 10.02
CA LEU A 83 -9.01 2.99 9.83
C LEU A 83 -9.50 1.54 9.92
N ALA A 84 -8.67 0.57 9.50
CA ALA A 84 -9.07 -0.83 9.40
C ALA A 84 -7.97 -1.77 9.89
N SER A 85 -8.35 -2.85 10.55
CA SER A 85 -7.48 -4.00 10.76
C SER A 85 -7.44 -4.83 9.48
N THR A 86 -6.23 -5.09 8.95
CA THR A 86 -6.01 -5.83 7.71
C THR A 86 -4.93 -6.88 7.90
N GLY A 87 -4.78 -7.78 6.92
CA GLY A 87 -3.80 -8.88 6.98
C GLY A 87 -4.32 -10.13 6.28
N SER A 88 -5.63 -10.38 6.31
CA SER A 88 -6.28 -11.33 5.40
C SER A 88 -6.33 -10.69 4.03
N LEU A 89 -5.52 -11.19 3.09
CA LEU A 89 -5.39 -10.63 1.75
C LEU A 89 -6.75 -10.61 1.03
N GLY A 90 -6.97 -9.60 0.21
CA GLY A 90 -8.22 -9.36 -0.51
C GLY A 90 -9.30 -8.63 0.29
N HIS A 91 -9.18 -8.50 1.63
CA HIS A 91 -10.27 -7.99 2.47
C HIS A 91 -10.20 -6.49 2.79
N GLY A 92 -9.10 -5.81 2.50
CA GLY A 92 -9.02 -4.35 2.64
C GLY A 92 -9.80 -3.61 1.56
N LEU A 93 -9.83 -4.12 0.33
CA LEU A 93 -10.56 -3.48 -0.76
C LEU A 93 -12.07 -3.47 -0.56
N PRO A 94 -12.76 -4.56 -0.14
CA PRO A 94 -14.20 -4.51 0.21
C PRO A 94 -14.52 -3.46 1.26
N MET A 95 -13.64 -3.30 2.28
CA MET A 95 -13.82 -2.25 3.30
C MET A 95 -13.71 -0.85 2.69
N ALA A 96 -12.75 -0.63 1.78
CA ALA A 96 -12.58 0.64 1.07
C ALA A 96 -13.78 0.95 0.18
N VAL A 97 -14.30 -0.04 -0.53
CA VAL A 97 -15.54 0.08 -1.35
C VAL A 97 -16.73 0.48 -0.47
N GLY A 98 -16.89 -0.16 0.68
CA GLY A 98 -17.96 0.20 1.63
C GLY A 98 -17.84 1.64 2.14
N LEU A 99 -16.62 2.10 2.46
CA LEU A 99 -16.37 3.48 2.89
C LEU A 99 -16.62 4.48 1.74
N ALA A 100 -16.15 4.21 0.53
CA ALA A 100 -16.36 5.07 -0.63
C ALA A 100 -17.86 5.21 -0.97
N LEU A 101 -18.59 4.08 -0.92
CA LEU A 101 -20.03 4.06 -1.13
C LEU A 101 -20.76 4.85 -0.03
N ALA A 102 -20.38 4.70 1.23
CA ALA A 102 -20.97 5.44 2.33
C ALA A 102 -20.76 6.95 2.19
N LYS A 103 -19.54 7.40 1.84
CA LYS A 103 -19.26 8.82 1.54
C LYS A 103 -20.13 9.34 0.40
N LYS A 104 -20.21 8.59 -0.70
CA LYS A 104 -21.02 8.97 -1.88
C LYS A 104 -22.50 9.11 -1.53
N ILE A 105 -23.09 8.15 -0.81
CA ILE A 105 -24.49 8.21 -0.37
C ILE A 105 -24.78 9.41 0.53
N LYS A 106 -23.84 9.72 1.43
CA LYS A 106 -23.99 10.84 2.38
C LYS A 106 -23.61 12.21 1.78
N GLY A 107 -23.04 12.25 0.58
CA GLY A 107 -22.50 13.48 0.01
C GLY A 107 -21.27 14.02 0.77
N GLU A 108 -20.53 13.15 1.44
CA GLU A 108 -19.31 13.53 2.17
C GLU A 108 -18.14 13.71 1.18
N PRO A 109 -17.32 14.77 1.34
CA PRO A 109 -16.17 15.01 0.47
C PRO A 109 -15.04 14.02 0.72
N GLY A 110 -14.08 13.99 -0.20
CA GLY A 110 -12.85 13.22 -0.09
C GLY A 110 -12.93 11.82 -0.69
N ARG A 111 -11.73 11.29 -0.97
CA ARG A 111 -11.52 9.99 -1.63
C ARG A 111 -11.17 8.92 -0.60
N VAL A 112 -11.31 7.68 -1.01
CA VAL A 112 -10.80 6.51 -0.28
C VAL A 112 -9.69 5.87 -1.10
N PHE A 113 -8.50 5.83 -0.56
CA PHE A 113 -7.33 5.16 -1.14
C PHE A 113 -7.18 3.77 -0.52
N CYS A 114 -7.01 2.75 -1.35
CA CYS A 114 -6.75 1.38 -0.92
C CYS A 114 -5.48 0.84 -1.58
N LEU A 115 -4.47 0.50 -0.78
CA LEU A 115 -3.23 -0.09 -1.28
C LEU A 115 -3.26 -1.60 -1.13
N VAL A 116 -3.28 -2.31 -2.25
CA VAL A 116 -3.25 -3.77 -2.36
C VAL A 116 -1.91 -4.25 -2.93
N GLY A 117 -1.60 -5.54 -2.82
CA GLY A 117 -0.44 -6.14 -3.48
C GLY A 117 -0.83 -6.85 -4.78
N ASP A 118 0.13 -7.08 -5.67
CA ASP A 118 -0.04 -7.88 -6.89
C ASP A 118 -0.51 -9.31 -6.57
N GLY A 119 0.14 -9.99 -5.63
CA GLY A 119 -0.28 -11.32 -5.15
C GLY A 119 -1.67 -11.33 -4.52
N GLU A 120 -2.08 -10.23 -3.88
CA GLU A 120 -3.43 -10.06 -3.33
C GLU A 120 -4.49 -9.99 -4.43
N CYS A 121 -4.13 -9.57 -5.65
CA CYS A 121 -5.03 -9.57 -6.80
C CYS A 121 -5.39 -10.98 -7.31
N ASN A 122 -4.84 -12.04 -6.72
CA ASN A 122 -5.28 -13.43 -6.95
C ASN A 122 -6.50 -13.81 -6.07
N GLU A 123 -6.84 -12.99 -5.08
CA GLU A 123 -8.03 -13.20 -4.24
C GLU A 123 -9.32 -12.80 -4.98
N GLY A 124 -10.35 -13.65 -4.93
CA GLY A 124 -11.63 -13.39 -5.58
C GLY A 124 -12.30 -12.11 -5.10
N THR A 125 -12.17 -11.80 -3.81
CA THR A 125 -12.75 -10.60 -3.18
C THR A 125 -12.24 -9.28 -3.77
N ILE A 126 -11.05 -9.23 -4.38
CA ILE A 126 -10.58 -8.06 -5.13
C ILE A 126 -11.51 -7.79 -6.32
N TRP A 127 -11.82 -8.82 -7.10
CA TRP A 127 -12.62 -8.69 -8.32
C TRP A 127 -14.10 -8.50 -8.03
N GLU A 128 -14.63 -9.17 -7.00
CA GLU A 128 -15.99 -8.92 -6.48
C GLU A 128 -16.14 -7.47 -6.04
N SER A 129 -15.16 -6.94 -5.31
CA SER A 129 -15.13 -5.53 -4.90
C SER A 129 -15.05 -4.58 -6.09
N ALA A 130 -14.26 -4.93 -7.12
CA ALA A 130 -14.14 -4.14 -8.33
C ALA A 130 -15.48 -4.05 -9.08
N MET A 131 -16.23 -5.17 -9.20
CA MET A 131 -17.57 -5.16 -9.79
C MET A 131 -18.53 -4.23 -9.04
N VAL A 132 -18.52 -4.28 -7.71
CA VAL A 132 -19.38 -3.41 -6.87
C VAL A 132 -18.99 -1.93 -7.04
N ALA A 133 -17.69 -1.63 -7.02
CA ALA A 133 -17.18 -0.26 -7.18
C ALA A 133 -17.59 0.33 -8.55
N ALA A 134 -17.44 -0.43 -9.62
CA ALA A 134 -17.81 -0.01 -10.97
C ALA A 134 -19.33 0.17 -11.12
N HIS A 135 -20.12 -0.78 -10.58
CA HIS A 135 -21.59 -0.69 -10.61
C HIS A 135 -22.09 0.60 -9.96
N HIS A 136 -21.55 0.95 -8.79
CA HIS A 136 -21.91 2.16 -8.05
C HIS A 136 -21.18 3.42 -8.54
N LYS A 137 -20.33 3.31 -9.58
CA LYS A 137 -19.54 4.42 -10.12
C LYS A 137 -18.81 5.20 -9.03
N LEU A 138 -18.02 4.48 -8.19
CA LEU A 138 -17.32 5.07 -7.07
C LEU A 138 -16.10 5.87 -7.53
N ASP A 139 -16.32 7.04 -8.10
CA ASP A 139 -15.32 8.01 -8.56
C ASP A 139 -14.44 8.57 -7.42
N ASN A 140 -14.87 8.35 -6.19
CA ASN A 140 -14.13 8.65 -4.96
C ASN A 140 -13.29 7.47 -4.44
N LEU A 141 -13.16 6.35 -5.17
CA LEU A 141 -12.31 5.22 -4.84
C LEU A 141 -11.05 5.19 -5.72
N VAL A 142 -9.89 5.12 -5.09
CA VAL A 142 -8.59 4.93 -5.75
C VAL A 142 -7.93 3.66 -5.22
N VAL A 143 -7.82 2.64 -6.05
CA VAL A 143 -7.07 1.41 -5.77
C VAL A 143 -5.65 1.59 -6.27
N ILE A 144 -4.67 1.31 -5.43
CA ILE A 144 -3.25 1.31 -5.80
C ILE A 144 -2.76 -0.12 -5.66
N VAL A 145 -2.17 -0.65 -6.71
CA VAL A 145 -1.57 -2.00 -6.70
C VAL A 145 -0.06 -1.88 -6.63
N ASP A 146 0.54 -2.39 -5.55
CA ASP A 146 1.99 -2.57 -5.45
C ASP A 146 2.40 -3.75 -6.35
N GLN A 147 2.77 -3.47 -7.60
CA GLN A 147 3.19 -4.47 -8.57
C GLN A 147 4.72 -4.63 -8.50
N ASN A 148 5.16 -5.46 -7.56
CA ASN A 148 6.59 -5.75 -7.35
C ASN A 148 7.01 -7.13 -7.88
N HIS A 149 6.11 -7.85 -8.55
CA HIS A 149 6.34 -9.15 -9.20
C HIS A 149 6.80 -10.29 -8.27
N SER A 150 6.69 -10.10 -6.95
CA SER A 150 7.16 -11.12 -5.99
C SER A 150 6.28 -12.37 -5.95
N SER A 151 5.05 -12.28 -6.41
CA SER A 151 4.08 -13.38 -6.48
C SER A 151 4.11 -14.16 -7.81
N ASP A 152 4.78 -13.64 -8.85
CA ASP A 152 4.73 -14.19 -10.22
C ASP A 152 5.21 -15.65 -10.30
N ARG A 153 6.09 -16.06 -9.38
CA ARG A 153 6.56 -17.46 -9.28
C ARG A 153 5.47 -18.42 -8.81
N ALA A 154 4.51 -17.95 -8.02
CA ALA A 154 3.41 -18.77 -7.52
C ALA A 154 2.22 -18.74 -8.49
N LEU A 155 1.75 -17.54 -8.79
CA LEU A 155 0.68 -17.30 -9.74
C LEU A 155 0.83 -15.89 -10.33
N ASN A 156 1.12 -15.82 -11.62
CA ASN A 156 1.24 -14.56 -12.33
C ASN A 156 -0.14 -13.95 -12.55
N THR A 157 -0.30 -12.70 -12.12
CA THR A 157 -1.57 -11.97 -12.24
C THR A 157 -1.87 -11.47 -13.65
N GLY A 158 -0.91 -11.57 -14.59
CA GLY A 158 -1.03 -11.03 -15.95
C GLY A 158 -1.14 -9.50 -15.97
N ASN A 159 -1.76 -8.95 -17.00
CA ASN A 159 -1.90 -7.51 -17.15
C ASN A 159 -3.02 -6.97 -16.24
N LEU A 160 -2.64 -6.41 -15.09
CA LEU A 160 -3.60 -5.85 -14.12
C LEU A 160 -4.29 -4.58 -14.62
N VAL A 161 -3.62 -3.77 -15.47
CA VAL A 161 -4.25 -2.59 -16.08
C VAL A 161 -5.47 -3.00 -16.89
N GLU A 162 -5.30 -3.97 -17.78
CA GLU A 162 -6.41 -4.45 -18.63
C GLU A 162 -7.49 -5.19 -17.81
N LYS A 163 -7.11 -5.89 -16.75
CA LYS A 163 -8.09 -6.53 -15.86
C LYS A 163 -8.97 -5.48 -15.16
N PHE A 164 -8.39 -4.46 -14.52
CA PHE A 164 -9.18 -3.41 -13.88
C PHE A 164 -10.03 -2.63 -14.89
N LYS A 165 -9.53 -2.37 -16.10
CA LYS A 165 -10.34 -1.77 -17.18
C LYS A 165 -11.54 -2.65 -17.54
N ALA A 166 -11.35 -3.96 -17.67
CA ALA A 166 -12.44 -4.90 -17.95
C ALA A 166 -13.51 -4.92 -16.85
N PHE A 167 -13.14 -4.60 -15.61
CA PHE A 167 -14.06 -4.43 -14.48
C PHE A 167 -14.62 -3.01 -14.36
N GLY A 168 -14.36 -2.11 -15.33
CA GLY A 168 -14.98 -0.78 -15.42
C GLY A 168 -14.23 0.34 -14.68
N PHE A 169 -12.96 0.13 -14.33
CA PHE A 169 -12.10 1.17 -13.78
C PHE A 169 -11.39 1.98 -14.86
N ASP A 170 -11.06 3.24 -14.54
CA ASP A 170 -9.96 3.91 -15.22
C ASP A 170 -8.67 3.37 -14.59
N SER A 171 -7.85 2.71 -15.42
CA SER A 171 -6.67 2.02 -14.93
C SER A 171 -5.41 2.45 -15.69
N PHE A 172 -4.34 2.71 -14.93
CA PHE A 172 -3.09 3.25 -15.42
C PHE A 172 -1.90 2.55 -14.77
N GLU A 173 -0.83 2.40 -15.54
CA GLU A 173 0.47 2.00 -15.03
C GLU A 173 1.23 3.25 -14.56
N ILE A 174 1.87 3.16 -13.39
CA ILE A 174 2.62 4.27 -12.80
C ILE A 174 3.98 3.81 -12.29
N ALA A 175 4.95 4.71 -12.24
CA ALA A 175 6.27 4.47 -11.65
C ALA A 175 6.19 4.63 -10.12
N GLY A 176 6.06 3.53 -9.38
CA GLY A 176 5.73 3.53 -7.95
C GLY A 176 6.76 4.14 -6.99
N HIS A 177 7.96 4.50 -7.49
CA HIS A 177 9.01 5.17 -6.71
C HIS A 177 9.25 6.65 -7.14
N GLN A 178 8.35 7.22 -7.94
CA GLN A 178 8.46 8.61 -8.41
C GLN A 178 7.38 9.48 -7.77
N GLU A 179 7.75 10.68 -7.32
CA GLU A 179 6.79 11.63 -6.71
C GLU A 179 5.65 12.04 -7.65
N SER A 180 5.89 12.03 -8.97
CA SER A 180 4.90 12.37 -9.98
C SER A 180 3.86 11.28 -10.26
N MET A 181 3.94 10.15 -9.56
CA MET A 181 3.10 8.97 -9.81
C MET A 181 1.58 9.23 -9.75
N PHE A 182 1.16 10.25 -9.03
CA PHE A 182 -0.26 10.61 -8.89
C PHE A 182 -0.71 11.75 -9.81
N ASN A 183 0.15 12.24 -10.71
CA ASN A 183 -0.21 13.27 -11.69
C ASN A 183 -0.92 12.64 -12.91
N ILE A 184 -2.15 12.20 -12.72
CA ILE A 184 -2.93 11.48 -13.72
C ILE A 184 -4.23 12.23 -13.98
N ALA A 185 -4.54 12.45 -15.25
CA ALA A 185 -5.86 12.90 -15.65
C ALA A 185 -6.83 11.70 -15.63
N VAL A 186 -7.94 11.84 -14.94
CA VAL A 186 -8.97 10.81 -14.80
C VAL A 186 -10.30 11.27 -15.40
N GLU A 187 -11.08 10.32 -15.87
CA GLU A 187 -12.46 10.58 -16.30
C GLU A 187 -13.39 10.63 -15.08
N ASP A 188 -14.41 11.48 -15.16
CA ASP A 188 -15.43 11.55 -14.13
C ASP A 188 -16.27 10.26 -14.11
N HIS A 189 -16.75 9.90 -12.91
CA HIS A 189 -17.70 8.82 -12.67
C HIS A 189 -17.18 7.38 -12.75
N LYS A 190 -15.87 7.17 -12.73
CA LYS A 190 -15.29 5.82 -12.61
C LYS A 190 -14.37 5.68 -11.40
N PRO A 191 -14.30 4.51 -10.77
CA PRO A 191 -13.23 4.22 -9.81
C PRO A 191 -11.90 4.14 -10.56
N ILE A 192 -10.80 4.43 -9.84
CA ILE A 192 -9.44 4.49 -10.40
C ILE A 192 -8.63 3.31 -9.89
N ALA A 193 -7.83 2.69 -10.78
CA ALA A 193 -6.81 1.72 -10.40
C ALA A 193 -5.43 2.14 -10.92
N LEU A 194 -4.49 2.33 -10.00
CA LEU A 194 -3.11 2.70 -10.28
C LEU A 194 -2.22 1.47 -10.08
N ILE A 195 -1.67 0.93 -11.15
CA ILE A 195 -0.77 -0.22 -11.11
C ILE A 195 0.65 0.32 -10.96
N ALA A 196 1.13 0.35 -9.72
CA ALA A 196 2.42 0.94 -9.38
C ALA A 196 3.54 -0.09 -9.58
N ASN A 197 4.34 0.10 -10.62
CA ASN A 197 5.58 -0.66 -10.79
C ASN A 197 6.57 -0.30 -9.71
N THR A 198 6.86 -1.24 -8.84
CA THR A 198 7.73 -1.07 -7.69
C THR A 198 8.86 -2.10 -7.69
N THR A 199 9.81 -1.86 -6.81
CA THR A 199 10.88 -2.80 -6.53
C THR A 199 10.75 -3.28 -5.09
N LYS A 200 10.59 -4.59 -4.90
CA LYS A 200 10.59 -5.17 -3.56
C LYS A 200 11.92 -4.85 -2.86
N ALA A 201 11.84 -4.45 -1.59
CA ALA A 201 13.02 -3.97 -0.84
C ALA A 201 13.75 -2.80 -1.54
N ASN A 202 13.01 -1.82 -2.06
CA ASN A 202 13.60 -0.64 -2.70
C ASN A 202 14.67 0.00 -1.82
N GLY A 203 15.85 0.24 -2.38
CA GLY A 203 17.03 0.77 -1.68
C GLY A 203 17.89 -0.24 -0.91
N ILE A 204 17.50 -1.53 -0.84
CA ILE A 204 18.29 -2.59 -0.19
C ILE A 204 18.39 -3.84 -1.07
N PRO A 205 19.34 -3.89 -2.03
CA PRO A 205 19.38 -4.93 -3.06
C PRO A 205 19.45 -6.37 -2.52
N PHE A 206 20.20 -6.63 -1.43
CA PHE A 206 20.33 -7.97 -0.87
C PHE A 206 19.03 -8.52 -0.23
N MET A 207 18.03 -7.66 0.04
CA MET A 207 16.72 -8.07 0.54
C MET A 207 15.70 -8.35 -0.57
N GLN A 208 16.06 -8.25 -1.85
CA GLN A 208 15.16 -8.52 -2.97
C GLN A 208 14.93 -10.01 -3.21
N ASP A 209 15.81 -10.88 -2.67
CA ASP A 209 15.63 -12.31 -2.76
C ASP A 209 14.35 -12.78 -2.04
N PRO A 210 13.59 -13.74 -2.59
CA PRO A 210 12.34 -14.24 -1.99
C PRO A 210 12.48 -14.78 -0.57
N SER A 211 13.66 -15.27 -0.16
CA SER A 211 13.92 -15.74 1.21
C SER A 211 13.73 -14.64 2.26
N TRP A 212 13.77 -13.38 1.84
CA TRP A 212 13.53 -12.23 2.71
C TRP A 212 12.05 -11.91 2.96
N HIS A 213 11.12 -12.66 2.39
CA HIS A 213 9.69 -12.31 2.47
C HIS A 213 9.22 -12.01 3.91
N ASN A 214 9.57 -12.87 4.87
CA ASN A 214 9.23 -12.69 6.29
C ASN A 214 10.42 -13.04 7.21
N ARG A 215 11.61 -12.69 6.78
CA ARG A 215 12.84 -12.95 7.55
C ARG A 215 13.13 -11.79 8.50
N LYS A 216 13.59 -12.10 9.70
CA LYS A 216 14.09 -11.12 10.67
C LYS A 216 15.50 -10.65 10.27
N LEU A 217 15.80 -9.41 10.62
CA LEU A 217 17.08 -8.76 10.38
C LEU A 217 18.12 -9.17 11.44
N THR A 218 19.34 -9.50 11.03
CA THR A 218 20.47 -9.63 11.94
C THR A 218 21.14 -8.28 12.13
N LEU A 219 21.97 -8.12 13.19
CA LEU A 219 22.71 -6.88 13.44
C LEU A 219 23.72 -6.56 12.32
N GLU A 220 24.36 -7.57 11.73
CA GLU A 220 25.27 -7.39 10.60
C GLU A 220 24.53 -6.87 9.37
N GLU A 221 23.40 -7.49 9.02
CA GLU A 221 22.56 -7.09 7.90
C GLU A 221 21.95 -5.69 8.10
N TYR A 222 21.57 -5.35 9.33
CA TYR A 222 21.14 -4.01 9.70
C TYR A 222 22.24 -2.97 9.41
N ASN A 223 23.48 -3.21 9.90
CA ASN A 223 24.60 -2.30 9.67
C ASN A 223 24.90 -2.15 8.18
N ASN A 224 24.85 -3.24 7.43
CA ASN A 224 25.01 -3.21 5.97
C ASN A 224 23.92 -2.39 5.28
N ALA A 225 22.65 -2.55 5.68
CA ALA A 225 21.51 -1.82 5.11
C ALA A 225 21.57 -0.31 5.43
N LYS A 226 21.95 0.07 6.66
CA LYS A 226 22.06 1.48 7.08
C LYS A 226 23.15 2.26 6.34
N ASN A 227 24.20 1.58 5.85
CA ASN A 227 25.28 2.18 5.08
C ASN A 227 24.93 2.42 3.59
N LEU A 228 23.79 1.91 3.13
CA LEU A 228 23.32 2.15 1.74
C LEU A 228 22.80 3.60 1.59
N PRO A 229 22.98 4.18 0.38
CA PRO A 229 22.58 5.56 0.09
C PRO A 229 21.07 5.81 0.24
#